data_bfb4e61834b78412282290d7cacd2a80
#
_entry.id   bfb4e61834b78412282290d7cacd2a80
#
_cell.length_a   1.000
_cell.length_b   1.000
_cell.length_c   1.000
_cell.angle_alpha   90.00
_cell.angle_beta   90.00
_cell.angle_gamma   90.00
#
_symmetry.space_group_name_H-M   'P 1'
#
loop_
_entity.id
_entity.type
_entity.pdbx_description
1 polymer ?
#
loop_
_entity_poly.entity_id
_entity_poly.type
_entity_poly.pdbx_seq_one_letter_code
_entity_poly.pdbx_strand_id
1 'polypeptide(L)'
;MALGLLAGCSSVPLERSAMQPAQLLPLATLAPPVCAYRLDAVSDRRAAGTAAGSLGAHAFSLDDAADLVRQRLMANGFRDDPALPALSLEIRQLYIAANQSSKVPVAVYRVSVDGGPPTILRSHAASVNWNGTEAESQRAIARALDDVDLQLRQMLDARCGSRHAAD
;
A
#
# COMPACT_ATOMS: atom_id res chain seq x y z
N MET A 1 -17.89 45.27 -35.66
CA MET A 1 -16.97 44.99 -34.56
C MET A 1 -17.62 43.94 -33.64
N ALA A 2 -17.16 42.68 -33.73
CA ALA A 2 -17.67 41.60 -32.90
C ALA A 2 -16.63 41.35 -31.81
N LEU A 3 -16.95 41.62 -30.53
CA LEU A 3 -16.14 41.26 -29.38
C LEU A 3 -16.35 39.76 -29.11
N GLY A 4 -15.34 38.97 -29.39
CA GLY A 4 -15.28 37.57 -28.96
C GLY A 4 -15.01 37.46 -27.45
N LEU A 5 -16.00 36.96 -26.71
CA LEU A 5 -15.84 36.55 -25.32
C LEU A 5 -15.01 35.26 -25.29
N LEU A 6 -13.73 35.36 -24.95
CA LEU A 6 -12.88 34.21 -24.56
C LEU A 6 -13.34 33.77 -23.17
N ALA A 7 -14.19 32.76 -23.13
CA ALA A 7 -14.47 32.03 -21.87
C ALA A 7 -13.19 31.26 -21.47
N GLY A 8 -12.41 31.85 -20.59
CA GLY A 8 -11.24 31.17 -19.99
C GLY A 8 -11.74 30.01 -19.15
N CYS A 9 -11.38 28.77 -19.50
CA CYS A 9 -11.51 27.66 -18.60
C CYS A 9 -10.63 27.93 -17.36
N SER A 10 -11.22 28.36 -16.26
CA SER A 10 -10.54 28.44 -14.97
C SER A 10 -10.27 27.02 -14.50
N SER A 11 -9.02 26.57 -14.60
CA SER A 11 -8.58 25.34 -13.97
C SER A 11 -8.71 25.51 -12.45
N VAL A 12 -9.57 24.71 -11.83
CA VAL A 12 -9.64 24.65 -10.37
C VAL A 12 -8.27 24.17 -9.86
N PRO A 13 -7.63 24.91 -8.94
CA PRO A 13 -6.33 24.51 -8.44
C PRO A 13 -6.45 23.15 -7.72
N LEU A 14 -5.52 22.25 -8.00
CA LEU A 14 -5.44 20.95 -7.35
C LEU A 14 -4.84 21.13 -5.96
N GLU A 15 -5.65 20.93 -4.92
CA GLU A 15 -5.18 20.91 -3.55
C GLU A 15 -4.50 19.57 -3.25
N ARG A 16 -3.31 19.63 -2.62
CA ARG A 16 -2.57 18.45 -2.22
C ARG A 16 -2.65 18.28 -0.72
N SER A 17 -3.08 17.09 -0.27
CA SER A 17 -3.16 16.71 1.14
C SER A 17 -2.27 15.49 1.39
N ALA A 18 -1.47 15.52 2.46
CA ALA A 18 -0.72 14.35 2.88
C ALA A 18 -1.62 13.39 3.68
N MET A 19 -1.59 12.11 3.33
CA MET A 19 -2.25 11.09 4.13
C MET A 19 -1.53 10.94 5.48
N GLN A 20 -2.30 10.81 6.56
CA GLN A 20 -1.75 10.65 7.90
C GLN A 20 -1.39 9.18 8.15
N PRO A 21 -0.11 8.83 8.35
CA PRO A 21 0.32 7.44 8.53
C PRO A 21 -0.41 6.73 9.68
N ALA A 22 -0.70 7.44 10.78
CA ALA A 22 -1.42 6.87 11.92
C ALA A 22 -2.81 6.33 11.56
N GLN A 23 -3.47 6.89 10.56
CA GLN A 23 -4.79 6.44 10.09
C GLN A 23 -4.70 5.27 9.09
N LEU A 24 -3.49 4.93 8.65
CA LEU A 24 -3.20 3.83 7.75
C LEU A 24 -2.59 2.63 8.47
N LEU A 25 -2.44 2.68 9.78
CA LEU A 25 -2.05 1.51 10.59
C LEU A 25 -3.11 0.42 10.48
N PRO A 26 -2.76 -0.87 10.73
CA PRO A 26 -3.69 -1.98 10.58
C PRO A 26 -4.98 -1.75 11.34
N LEU A 27 -6.13 -1.96 10.67
CA LEU A 27 -7.45 -1.89 11.30
C LEU A 27 -7.64 -3.02 12.32
N ALA A 28 -6.94 -4.15 12.12
CA ALA A 28 -6.83 -5.25 13.07
C ALA A 28 -5.39 -5.79 13.00
N THR A 29 -4.84 -6.16 14.15
CA THR A 29 -3.53 -6.82 14.19
C THR A 29 -3.68 -8.23 13.60
N LEU A 30 -2.97 -8.50 12.52
CA LEU A 30 -2.87 -9.84 11.98
C LEU A 30 -2.11 -10.72 12.97
N ALA A 31 -2.50 -11.98 13.10
CA ALA A 31 -1.67 -12.93 13.84
C ALA A 31 -0.29 -13.01 13.16
N PRO A 32 0.82 -13.15 13.92
CA PRO A 32 2.16 -13.26 13.35
C PRO A 32 2.24 -14.46 12.40
N PRO A 33 3.18 -14.48 11.44
CA PRO A 33 3.46 -15.65 10.62
C PRO A 33 3.79 -16.88 11.49
N VAL A 34 3.47 -18.08 11.02
CA VAL A 34 3.75 -19.35 11.73
C VAL A 34 5.26 -19.50 12.01
N CYS A 35 6.10 -19.17 11.01
CA CYS A 35 7.54 -19.03 11.24
C CYS A 35 7.91 -17.55 11.38
N ALA A 36 8.85 -17.26 12.26
CA ALA A 36 9.36 -15.91 12.42
C ALA A 36 10.24 -15.51 11.23
N TYR A 37 10.14 -14.26 10.82
CA TYR A 37 10.94 -13.64 9.76
C TYR A 37 11.53 -12.32 10.25
N ARG A 38 12.74 -12.02 9.81
CA ARG A 38 13.39 -10.72 10.00
C ARG A 38 12.98 -9.79 8.86
N LEU A 39 12.60 -8.58 9.20
CA LEU A 39 12.36 -7.53 8.22
C LEU A 39 13.69 -6.85 7.88
N ASP A 40 14.33 -7.29 6.80
CA ASP A 40 15.65 -6.81 6.38
C ASP A 40 15.57 -5.42 5.74
N ALA A 41 14.76 -5.28 4.69
CA ALA A 41 14.59 -4.03 3.99
C ALA A 41 13.13 -3.79 3.58
N VAL A 42 12.67 -2.54 3.77
CA VAL A 42 11.45 -2.03 3.13
C VAL A 42 11.86 -0.81 2.32
N SER A 43 11.56 -0.81 1.03
CA SER A 43 11.88 0.30 0.13
C SER A 43 10.67 0.74 -0.68
N ASP A 44 10.55 2.05 -0.87
CA ASP A 44 9.56 2.64 -1.76
C ASP A 44 10.16 2.74 -3.17
N ARG A 45 9.60 2.00 -4.11
CA ARG A 45 9.99 1.98 -5.54
C ARG A 45 8.90 2.53 -6.43
N ARG A 46 7.94 3.25 -5.87
CA ARG A 46 6.99 4.02 -6.66
C ARG A 46 7.71 5.16 -7.38
N ALA A 47 7.17 5.64 -8.50
CA ALA A 47 7.72 6.83 -9.15
C ALA A 47 7.65 8.04 -8.20
N ALA A 48 8.70 8.82 -8.14
CA ALA A 48 8.74 10.02 -7.31
C ALA A 48 7.58 10.96 -7.64
N GLY A 49 6.94 11.50 -6.60
CA GLY A 49 5.78 12.38 -6.74
C GLY A 49 4.48 11.67 -7.16
N THR A 50 4.44 10.33 -7.16
CA THR A 50 3.20 9.60 -7.43
C THR A 50 2.18 9.89 -6.34
N ALA A 51 1.05 10.49 -6.72
CA ALA A 51 -0.06 10.71 -5.81
C ALA A 51 -0.64 9.36 -5.34
N ALA A 52 -1.05 9.28 -4.08
CA ALA A 52 -1.77 8.12 -3.56
C ALA A 52 -3.22 8.06 -4.04
N GLY A 53 -3.64 8.98 -4.89
CA GLY A 53 -4.95 9.08 -5.51
C GLY A 53 -5.42 10.52 -5.61
N SER A 54 -6.58 10.72 -6.21
CA SER A 54 -7.23 12.02 -6.27
C SER A 54 -8.73 11.89 -6.10
N LEU A 55 -9.35 12.94 -5.57
CA LEU A 55 -10.77 13.04 -5.34
C LEU A 55 -11.24 14.46 -5.65
N GLY A 56 -11.93 14.64 -6.76
CA GLY A 56 -12.27 15.96 -7.25
C GLY A 56 -11.04 16.83 -7.45
N ALA A 57 -10.97 17.97 -6.76
CA ALA A 57 -9.84 18.88 -6.78
C ALA A 57 -8.71 18.53 -5.80
N HIS A 58 -8.85 17.44 -5.03
CA HIS A 58 -7.84 17.03 -4.03
C HIS A 58 -7.00 15.87 -4.55
N ALA A 59 -5.67 16.00 -4.46
CA ALA A 59 -4.72 14.90 -4.67
C ALA A 59 -4.09 14.53 -3.32
N PHE A 60 -3.97 13.23 -3.06
CA PHE A 60 -3.38 12.71 -1.84
C PHE A 60 -1.95 12.25 -2.10
N SER A 61 -1.03 12.59 -1.20
CA SER A 61 0.32 12.04 -1.18
C SER A 61 0.51 11.13 0.03
N LEU A 62 1.43 10.18 -0.12
CA LEU A 62 1.93 9.35 0.97
C LEU A 62 3.44 9.22 0.77
N ASP A 63 4.17 10.15 1.38
CA ASP A 63 5.60 10.30 1.14
C ASP A 63 6.43 9.28 1.94
N ASP A 64 5.97 8.90 3.13
CA ASP A 64 6.67 7.98 4.05
C ASP A 64 6.14 6.54 3.96
N ALA A 65 5.84 6.06 2.74
CA ALA A 65 5.22 4.75 2.57
C ALA A 65 6.10 3.58 3.06
N ALA A 66 7.42 3.69 2.91
CA ALA A 66 8.34 2.65 3.40
C ALA A 66 8.29 2.53 4.93
N ASP A 67 8.30 3.65 5.64
CA ASP A 67 8.21 3.66 7.11
C ASP A 67 6.84 3.19 7.60
N LEU A 68 5.77 3.61 6.92
CA LEU A 68 4.43 3.11 7.22
C LEU A 68 4.35 1.59 7.09
N VAL A 69 4.81 1.02 5.95
CA VAL A 69 4.77 -0.43 5.73
C VAL A 69 5.67 -1.15 6.73
N ARG A 70 6.84 -0.62 7.05
CA ARG A 70 7.70 -1.16 8.11
C ARG A 70 6.97 -1.22 9.45
N GLN A 71 6.34 -0.13 9.88
CA GLN A 71 5.58 -0.08 11.14
C GLN A 71 4.42 -1.10 11.16
N ARG A 72 3.68 -1.24 10.05
CA ARG A 72 2.61 -2.22 9.91
C ARG A 72 3.12 -3.65 10.07
N LEU A 73 4.21 -4.00 9.40
CA LEU A 73 4.79 -5.34 9.46
C LEU A 73 5.34 -5.66 10.86
N MET A 74 6.01 -4.70 11.50
CA MET A 74 6.46 -4.86 12.89
C MET A 74 5.29 -5.08 13.84
N ALA A 75 4.18 -4.34 13.69
CA ALA A 75 2.96 -4.55 14.46
C ALA A 75 2.33 -5.93 14.20
N ASN A 76 2.53 -6.52 13.02
CA ASN A 76 2.06 -7.86 12.63
C ASN A 76 3.05 -8.98 13.00
N GLY A 77 4.04 -8.72 13.86
CA GLY A 77 4.91 -9.73 14.46
C GLY A 77 6.21 -10.04 13.70
N PHE A 78 6.55 -9.27 12.66
CA PHE A 78 7.88 -9.31 12.09
C PHE A 78 8.90 -8.77 13.10
N ARG A 79 10.15 -9.23 13.01
CA ARG A 79 11.19 -8.94 14.00
C ARG A 79 12.42 -8.33 13.32
N ASP A 80 13.31 -7.80 14.14
CA ASP A 80 14.64 -7.32 13.74
C ASP A 80 15.71 -8.24 14.40
N ASP A 81 15.63 -9.55 14.10
CA ASP A 81 16.53 -10.57 14.64
C ASP A 81 17.38 -11.13 13.49
N PRO A 82 18.71 -10.91 13.49
CA PRO A 82 19.60 -11.35 12.39
C PRO A 82 19.67 -12.87 12.20
N ALA A 83 19.27 -13.67 13.20
CA ALA A 83 19.22 -15.12 13.10
C ALA A 83 18.04 -15.65 12.26
N LEU A 84 17.05 -14.81 11.99
CA LEU A 84 15.85 -15.20 11.26
C LEU A 84 16.00 -15.04 9.74
N PRO A 85 15.25 -15.82 8.95
CA PRO A 85 15.18 -15.65 7.50
C PRO A 85 14.84 -14.21 7.12
N ALA A 86 15.62 -13.63 6.21
CA ALA A 86 15.53 -12.22 5.83
C ALA A 86 14.40 -11.99 4.82
N LEU A 87 13.48 -11.08 5.13
CA LEU A 87 12.43 -10.60 4.24
C LEU A 87 12.80 -9.22 3.70
N SER A 88 12.92 -9.07 2.39
CA SER A 88 13.05 -7.80 1.71
C SER A 88 11.77 -7.48 0.93
N LEU A 89 11.28 -6.25 1.05
CA LEU A 89 10.03 -5.80 0.45
C LEU A 89 10.22 -4.47 -0.30
N GLU A 90 9.71 -4.43 -1.52
CA GLU A 90 9.62 -3.20 -2.33
C GLU A 90 8.14 -2.83 -2.52
N ILE A 91 7.77 -1.61 -2.21
CA ILE A 91 6.46 -1.06 -2.54
C ILE A 91 6.52 -0.62 -4.01
N ARG A 92 5.78 -1.31 -4.88
CA ARG A 92 5.76 -1.02 -6.31
C ARG A 92 4.61 -0.09 -6.70
N GLN A 93 3.46 -0.25 -6.05
CA GLN A 93 2.27 0.58 -6.26
C GLN A 93 1.54 0.77 -4.93
N LEU A 94 1.05 1.96 -4.70
CA LEU A 94 0.15 2.29 -3.59
C LEU A 94 -0.62 3.54 -3.99
N TYR A 95 -1.86 3.36 -4.46
CA TYR A 95 -2.69 4.44 -4.96
C TYR A 95 -4.17 4.03 -5.06
N ILE A 96 -5.03 5.01 -5.29
CA ILE A 96 -6.44 4.78 -5.64
C ILE A 96 -6.60 5.01 -7.14
N ALA A 97 -6.91 3.96 -7.89
CA ALA A 97 -7.30 4.06 -9.28
C ALA A 97 -8.72 4.62 -9.36
N ALA A 98 -8.88 5.70 -10.10
CA ALA A 98 -10.16 6.36 -10.31
C ALA A 98 -10.65 6.13 -11.74
N ASN A 99 -11.76 5.44 -11.88
CA ASN A 99 -12.52 5.32 -13.13
C ASN A 99 -13.78 6.21 -13.03
N GLN A 100 -14.52 6.34 -14.13
CA GLN A 100 -15.77 7.14 -14.14
C GLN A 100 -16.80 6.70 -13.09
N SER A 101 -16.85 5.38 -12.78
CA SER A 101 -17.86 4.79 -11.90
C SER A 101 -17.30 4.08 -10.67
N SER A 102 -16.00 3.94 -10.55
CA SER A 102 -15.40 3.17 -9.45
C SER A 102 -14.07 3.76 -8.98
N LYS A 103 -13.80 3.58 -7.71
CA LYS A 103 -12.54 3.88 -7.06
C LYS A 103 -11.98 2.58 -6.51
N VAL A 104 -10.79 2.22 -6.95
CA VAL A 104 -10.15 0.93 -6.60
C VAL A 104 -8.84 1.21 -5.91
N PRO A 105 -8.71 0.93 -4.59
CA PRO A 105 -7.43 1.03 -3.91
C PRO A 105 -6.52 -0.11 -4.37
N VAL A 106 -5.27 0.21 -4.64
CA VAL A 106 -4.25 -0.72 -5.14
C VAL A 106 -3.02 -0.64 -4.25
N ALA A 107 -2.59 -1.79 -3.73
CA ALA A 107 -1.28 -1.97 -3.12
C ALA A 107 -0.57 -3.14 -3.82
N VAL A 108 0.70 -2.94 -4.18
CA VAL A 108 1.52 -3.99 -4.83
C VAL A 108 2.88 -4.02 -4.15
N TYR A 109 3.23 -5.20 -3.62
CA TYR A 109 4.55 -5.50 -3.08
C TYR A 109 5.31 -6.45 -4.00
N ARG A 110 6.61 -6.23 -4.09
CA ARG A 110 7.57 -7.21 -4.60
C ARG A 110 8.40 -7.69 -3.41
N VAL A 111 8.33 -8.98 -3.13
CA VAL A 111 8.85 -9.57 -1.91
C VAL A 111 9.86 -10.66 -2.23
N SER A 112 11.00 -10.69 -1.54
CA SER A 112 11.97 -11.78 -1.59
C SER A 112 12.34 -12.25 -0.18
N VAL A 113 12.59 -13.56 -0.02
CA VAL A 113 13.01 -14.17 1.24
C VAL A 113 14.41 -14.76 1.02
N ASP A 114 15.37 -14.41 1.88
CA ASP A 114 16.78 -14.85 1.82
C ASP A 114 17.42 -14.60 0.44
N GLY A 115 17.10 -13.48 -0.21
CA GLY A 115 17.61 -13.16 -1.54
C GLY A 115 17.09 -14.07 -2.66
N GLY A 116 16.14 -14.95 -2.38
CA GLY A 116 15.53 -15.83 -3.38
C GLY A 116 14.68 -15.10 -4.41
N PRO A 117 14.06 -15.85 -5.36
CA PRO A 117 13.27 -15.27 -6.42
C PRO A 117 12.11 -14.45 -5.85
N PRO A 118 11.87 -13.24 -6.40
CA PRO A 118 10.83 -12.36 -5.90
C PRO A 118 9.44 -12.85 -6.29
N THR A 119 8.49 -12.61 -5.38
CA THR A 119 7.05 -12.81 -5.58
C THR A 119 6.36 -11.46 -5.62
N ILE A 120 5.40 -11.29 -6.50
CA ILE A 120 4.55 -10.10 -6.56
C ILE A 120 3.24 -10.41 -5.84
N LEU A 121 2.91 -9.59 -4.86
CA LEU A 121 1.64 -9.61 -4.15
C LEU A 121 0.85 -8.35 -4.54
N ARG A 122 -0.43 -8.51 -4.80
CA ARG A 122 -1.30 -7.40 -5.18
C ARG A 122 -2.62 -7.50 -4.43
N SER A 123 -3.06 -6.38 -3.85
CA SER A 123 -4.36 -6.32 -3.17
C SER A 123 -5.51 -6.67 -4.11
N HIS A 124 -6.46 -7.48 -3.61
CA HIS A 124 -7.73 -7.77 -4.27
C HIS A 124 -8.70 -6.64 -3.91
N ALA A 125 -8.70 -5.60 -4.70
CA ALA A 125 -9.51 -4.44 -4.34
C ALA A 125 -10.95 -4.61 -4.80
N ALA A 126 -11.89 -4.55 -3.85
CA ALA A 126 -13.28 -4.28 -4.16
C ALA A 126 -13.44 -2.77 -4.47
N SER A 127 -14.24 -2.44 -5.50
CA SER A 127 -14.65 -1.05 -5.71
C SER A 127 -15.47 -0.57 -4.51
N VAL A 128 -15.20 0.63 -4.06
CA VAL A 128 -15.91 1.23 -2.93
C VAL A 128 -16.95 2.21 -3.48
N ASN A 129 -18.20 2.14 -2.98
CA ASN A 129 -19.16 3.23 -3.16
C ASN A 129 -18.61 4.45 -2.43
N TRP A 130 -18.50 5.56 -3.14
CA TRP A 130 -17.65 6.66 -2.76
C TRP A 130 -18.45 7.95 -2.60
N ASN A 131 -18.48 8.50 -1.39
CA ASN A 131 -19.09 9.81 -1.13
C ASN A 131 -18.09 10.98 -1.25
N GLY A 132 -16.81 10.68 -1.43
CA GLY A 132 -15.83 11.68 -1.77
C GLY A 132 -15.08 12.30 -0.60
N THR A 133 -15.01 11.66 0.57
CA THR A 133 -14.31 12.20 1.72
C THR A 133 -12.86 11.71 1.81
N GLU A 134 -11.98 12.53 2.40
CA GLU A 134 -10.59 12.17 2.69
C GLU A 134 -10.50 10.90 3.56
N ALA A 135 -11.35 10.79 4.57
CA ALA A 135 -11.41 9.64 5.45
C ALA A 135 -11.75 8.33 4.71
N GLU A 136 -12.53 8.41 3.64
CA GLU A 136 -12.80 7.25 2.79
C GLU A 136 -11.59 6.85 1.96
N SER A 137 -10.81 7.81 1.46
CA SER A 137 -9.56 7.57 0.75
C SER A 137 -8.57 6.84 1.64
N GLN A 138 -8.40 7.30 2.86
CA GLN A 138 -7.51 6.72 3.85
C GLN A 138 -7.95 5.29 4.21
N ARG A 139 -9.25 5.07 4.49
CA ARG A 139 -9.78 3.72 4.74
C ARG A 139 -9.62 2.79 3.54
N ALA A 140 -9.76 3.29 2.31
CA ALA A 140 -9.57 2.50 1.11
C ALA A 140 -8.12 2.03 0.97
N ILE A 141 -7.14 2.91 1.18
CA ILE A 141 -5.71 2.57 1.18
C ILE A 141 -5.40 1.60 2.32
N ALA A 142 -5.92 1.84 3.53
CA ALA A 142 -5.71 0.95 4.67
C ALA A 142 -6.19 -0.49 4.36
N ARG A 143 -7.37 -0.65 3.76
CA ARG A 143 -7.90 -1.96 3.34
C ARG A 143 -7.02 -2.65 2.29
N ALA A 144 -6.48 -1.89 1.31
CA ALA A 144 -5.57 -2.47 0.33
C ALA A 144 -4.26 -2.95 0.98
N LEU A 145 -3.76 -2.21 1.97
CA LEU A 145 -2.60 -2.61 2.76
C LEU A 145 -2.92 -3.85 3.61
N ASP A 146 -4.08 -3.90 4.30
CA ASP A 146 -4.50 -5.06 5.09
C ASP A 146 -4.57 -6.32 4.23
N ASP A 147 -5.12 -6.22 3.03
CA ASP A 147 -5.26 -7.35 2.11
C ASP A 147 -3.89 -7.85 1.61
N VAL A 148 -2.99 -6.96 1.19
CA VAL A 148 -1.66 -7.38 0.73
C VAL A 148 -0.78 -7.88 1.87
N ASP A 149 -0.93 -7.35 3.09
CA ASP A 149 -0.25 -7.85 4.30
C ASP A 149 -0.74 -9.27 4.66
N LEU A 150 -2.04 -9.54 4.51
CA LEU A 150 -2.61 -10.88 4.67
C LEU A 150 -2.06 -11.87 3.64
N GLN A 151 -1.97 -11.47 2.37
CA GLN A 151 -1.38 -12.31 1.32
C GLN A 151 0.10 -12.59 1.59
N LEU A 152 0.86 -11.58 2.07
CA LEU A 152 2.24 -11.75 2.48
C LEU A 152 2.36 -12.83 3.56
N ARG A 153 1.54 -12.73 4.61
CA ARG A 153 1.51 -13.73 5.67
C ARG A 153 1.20 -15.12 5.14
N GLN A 154 0.16 -15.28 4.32
CA GLN A 154 -0.23 -16.58 3.74
C GLN A 154 0.90 -17.20 2.89
N MET A 155 1.59 -16.38 2.10
CA MET A 155 2.75 -16.80 1.32
C MET A 155 3.90 -17.31 2.23
N LEU A 156 4.16 -16.60 3.33
CA LEU A 156 5.21 -16.97 4.27
C LEU A 156 4.87 -18.23 5.06
N ASP A 157 3.62 -18.39 5.47
CA ASP A 157 3.12 -19.59 6.16
C ASP A 157 3.22 -20.84 5.27
N ALA A 158 2.88 -20.71 3.97
CA ALA A 158 3.05 -21.80 3.01
C ALA A 158 4.52 -22.21 2.82
N ARG A 159 5.44 -21.24 2.80
CA ARG A 159 6.90 -21.51 2.74
C ARG A 159 7.41 -22.19 4.00
N CYS A 160 6.87 -21.81 5.16
CA CYS A 160 7.22 -22.42 6.44
C CYS A 160 6.86 -23.90 6.45
N GLY A 161 5.64 -24.27 6.05
CA GLY A 161 5.19 -25.66 5.97
C GLY A 161 6.05 -26.52 5.03
N SER A 162 6.51 -25.95 3.92
CA SER A 162 7.36 -26.69 2.96
C SER A 162 8.75 -26.99 3.51
N ARG A 163 9.32 -26.16 4.37
CA ARG A 163 10.62 -26.41 5.01
C ARG A 163 10.54 -27.55 6.02
N HIS A 164 9.48 -27.62 6.83
CA HIS A 164 9.30 -28.69 7.84
C HIS A 164 8.95 -30.05 7.23
N ALA A 165 8.53 -30.11 5.98
CA ALA A 165 8.25 -31.35 5.26
C ALA A 165 9.50 -31.94 4.55
N ALA A 166 10.60 -31.19 4.48
CA ALA A 166 11.85 -31.57 3.81
C ALA A 166 12.96 -32.04 4.79
N ASP A 167 12.76 -31.81 6.09
CA ASP A 167 13.59 -32.30 7.19
C ASP A 167 13.02 -33.61 7.78
#